data_0a39a11eab3b6eda0b2f5f2b89fc87d4
#
_entry.id   0a39a11eab3b6eda0b2f5f2b89fc87d4
#
_cell.length_a   1.000
_cell.length_b   1.000
_cell.length_c   1.000
_cell.angle_alpha   90.00
_cell.angle_beta   90.00
_cell.angle_gamma   90.00
#
_symmetry.space_group_name_H-M   'P 1'
#
loop_
_entity.id
_entity.type
_entity.pdbx_description
1 polymer ?
#
loop_
_entity_poly.entity_id
_entity_poly.type
_entity_poly.pdbx_seq_one_letter_code
_entity_poly.pdbx_strand_id
1 'polypeptide(L)'
;YIRYKLTGEYATEVSDASGMQLMDIKNRCWSDEVLEKLNIEKNLLGKMYESCEVTGKVHQEAAKLTGLNEGTIVVGGAGDQAAGAVGNGIVKTGIVSSTIGTSGVVFAHMDNIQIDKEGRVHTLCHAVPGKWHVMGVTQGAGLSLKWYRDNFCHAEMDAADGMGVDPYYLMDKQAEKIAPGCEGLIYLPYLMGERSPHNDPNAKGVFFGLSAKHTKYDMLRAVMEGVSVSYTHLTL
;
A
#
# COMPACT_ATOMS: atom_id res chain seq x y z
N TYR A 1 7.88 -8.81 17.28
CA TYR A 1 9.19 -9.14 17.84
C TYR A 1 9.77 -7.99 18.67
N ILE A 2 9.93 -6.78 18.13
CA ILE A 2 10.54 -5.63 18.83
C ILE A 2 9.78 -5.30 20.12
N ARG A 3 8.45 -5.20 20.06
CA ARG A 3 7.61 -4.96 21.25
C ARG A 3 7.87 -6.00 22.34
N TYR A 4 7.87 -7.28 22.00
CA TYR A 4 8.16 -8.36 22.93
C TYR A 4 9.55 -8.20 23.57
N LYS A 5 10.57 -7.84 22.78
CA LYS A 5 11.93 -7.59 23.30
C LYS A 5 12.01 -6.39 24.21
N LEU A 6 11.16 -5.40 24.04
CA LEU A 6 11.13 -4.21 24.90
C LEU A 6 10.33 -4.43 26.18
N THR A 7 9.24 -5.22 26.11
CA THR A 7 8.24 -5.29 27.21
C THR A 7 8.08 -6.67 27.83
N GLY A 8 8.50 -7.73 27.16
CA GLY A 8 8.21 -9.11 27.54
C GLY A 8 6.78 -9.57 27.20
N GLU A 9 5.93 -8.68 26.63
CA GLU A 9 4.52 -8.95 26.39
C GLU A 9 4.23 -9.28 24.93
N TYR A 10 3.39 -10.32 24.72
CA TYR A 10 2.84 -10.64 23.41
C TYR A 10 1.58 -9.81 23.17
N ALA A 11 1.63 -8.92 22.18
CA ALA A 11 0.53 -8.06 21.84
C ALA A 11 0.51 -7.79 20.33
N THR A 12 -0.66 -7.52 19.80
CA THR A 12 -0.89 -7.01 18.44
C THR A 12 -1.80 -5.78 18.49
N GLU A 13 -1.98 -5.14 17.36
CA GLU A 13 -2.76 -3.92 17.25
C GLU A 13 -3.79 -4.08 16.12
N VAL A 14 -4.95 -3.45 16.26
CA VAL A 14 -6.13 -3.69 15.43
C VAL A 14 -5.91 -3.38 13.95
N SER A 15 -5.14 -2.35 13.57
CA SER A 15 -4.96 -2.00 12.17
C SER A 15 -4.04 -3.01 11.45
N ASP A 16 -2.98 -3.46 12.13
CA ASP A 16 -2.08 -4.48 11.61
C ASP A 16 -2.72 -5.88 11.63
N ALA A 17 -3.41 -6.22 12.74
CA ALA A 17 -4.15 -7.48 12.86
C ALA A 17 -5.25 -7.65 11.81
N SER A 18 -5.85 -6.55 11.33
CA SER A 18 -6.83 -6.57 10.25
C SER A 18 -6.30 -7.23 8.97
N GLY A 19 -5.00 -7.09 8.69
CA GLY A 19 -4.33 -7.71 7.54
C GLY A 19 -4.11 -9.22 7.67
N MET A 20 -4.20 -9.78 8.88
CA MET A 20 -3.97 -11.22 9.12
C MET A 20 -5.11 -12.13 8.65
N GLN A 21 -6.29 -11.57 8.35
CA GLN A 21 -7.52 -12.30 7.96
C GLN A 21 -8.05 -13.26 9.06
N LEU A 22 -7.58 -13.13 10.29
CA LEU A 22 -8.02 -13.90 11.46
C LEU A 22 -8.89 -13.06 12.40
N MET A 23 -9.10 -11.79 12.07
CA MET A 23 -9.78 -10.81 12.90
C MET A 23 -11.21 -10.54 12.42
N ASP A 24 -12.14 -10.45 13.36
CA ASP A 24 -13.42 -9.78 13.16
C ASP A 24 -13.19 -8.27 13.26
N ILE A 25 -13.07 -7.61 12.12
CA ILE A 25 -12.77 -6.17 12.03
C ILE A 25 -13.91 -5.29 12.54
N LYS A 26 -15.15 -5.80 12.57
CA LYS A 26 -16.30 -5.09 13.11
C LYS A 26 -16.27 -5.05 14.64
N ASN A 27 -16.02 -6.20 15.26
CA ASN A 27 -15.98 -6.36 16.70
C ASN A 27 -14.58 -6.14 17.30
N ARG A 28 -13.57 -5.93 16.45
CA ARG A 28 -12.18 -5.62 16.83
C ARG A 28 -11.56 -6.69 17.75
N CYS A 29 -11.81 -7.95 17.41
CA CYS A 29 -11.32 -9.11 18.15
C CYS A 29 -10.95 -10.26 17.19
N TRP A 30 -10.26 -11.26 17.69
CA TRP A 30 -10.01 -12.47 16.93
C TRP A 30 -11.34 -13.17 16.61
N SER A 31 -11.50 -13.65 15.37
CA SER A 31 -12.69 -14.35 14.90
C SER A 31 -12.64 -15.82 15.34
N ASP A 32 -13.42 -16.18 16.34
CA ASP A 32 -13.48 -17.57 16.83
C ASP A 32 -13.93 -18.53 15.72
N GLU A 33 -14.85 -18.11 14.84
CA GLU A 33 -15.31 -18.91 13.70
C GLU A 33 -14.18 -19.21 12.71
N VAL A 34 -13.35 -18.21 12.37
CA VAL A 34 -12.23 -18.39 11.44
C VAL A 34 -11.14 -19.25 12.06
N LEU A 35 -10.83 -19.02 13.33
CA LEU A 35 -9.81 -19.78 14.05
C LEU A 35 -10.20 -21.25 14.15
N GLU A 36 -11.46 -21.56 14.47
CA GLU A 36 -11.98 -22.92 14.52
C GLU A 36 -11.88 -23.61 13.15
N LYS A 37 -12.33 -22.94 12.06
CA LYS A 37 -12.27 -23.51 10.71
C LYS A 37 -10.85 -23.78 10.22
N LEU A 38 -9.90 -22.96 10.64
CA LEU A 38 -8.48 -23.10 10.26
C LEU A 38 -7.68 -23.96 11.27
N ASN A 39 -8.33 -24.42 12.34
CA ASN A 39 -7.68 -25.18 13.42
C ASN A 39 -6.49 -24.43 14.03
N ILE A 40 -6.67 -23.13 14.29
CA ILE A 40 -5.67 -22.24 14.92
C ILE A 40 -6.07 -22.02 16.38
N GLU A 41 -5.18 -22.36 17.30
CA GLU A 41 -5.39 -22.11 18.71
C GLU A 41 -5.29 -20.61 19.03
N LYS A 42 -6.31 -20.04 19.67
CA LYS A 42 -6.38 -18.62 20.03
C LYS A 42 -5.24 -18.16 20.94
N ASN A 43 -4.68 -19.07 21.75
CA ASN A 43 -3.55 -18.79 22.63
C ASN A 43 -2.22 -18.51 21.89
N LEU A 44 -2.13 -18.86 20.59
CA LEU A 44 -0.99 -18.52 19.73
C LEU A 44 -1.03 -17.04 19.30
N LEU A 45 -2.16 -16.36 19.48
CA LEU A 45 -2.36 -15.00 19.05
C LEU A 45 -2.19 -14.04 20.23
N GLY A 46 -1.46 -12.96 20.02
CA GLY A 46 -1.27 -11.91 21.02
C GLY A 46 -2.59 -11.23 21.38
N LYS A 47 -2.64 -10.65 22.59
CA LYS A 47 -3.75 -9.78 22.99
C LYS A 47 -3.84 -8.58 22.06
N MET A 48 -5.04 -8.24 21.65
CA MET A 48 -5.31 -7.16 20.69
C MET A 48 -5.55 -5.83 21.44
N TYR A 49 -5.01 -4.76 20.88
CA TYR A 49 -5.09 -3.40 21.43
C TYR A 49 -5.43 -2.39 20.34
N GLU A 50 -6.00 -1.26 20.72
CA GLU A 50 -6.05 -0.07 19.88
C GLU A 50 -4.65 0.54 19.72
N SER A 51 -4.44 1.29 18.66
CA SER A 51 -3.13 1.86 18.31
C SER A 51 -2.51 2.72 19.43
N CYS A 52 -3.33 3.48 20.14
CA CYS A 52 -2.87 4.37 21.23
C CYS A 52 -2.89 3.71 22.61
N GLU A 53 -3.36 2.47 22.75
CA GLU A 53 -3.39 1.79 24.03
C GLU A 53 -2.00 1.34 24.46
N VAL A 54 -1.75 1.41 25.78
CA VAL A 54 -0.51 0.95 26.38
C VAL A 54 -0.46 -0.58 26.37
N THR A 55 0.51 -1.14 25.68
CA THR A 55 0.73 -2.59 25.55
C THR A 55 1.78 -3.14 26.51
N GLY A 56 2.54 -2.27 27.15
CA GLY A 56 3.57 -2.62 28.10
C GLY A 56 4.50 -1.46 28.42
N LYS A 57 5.57 -1.76 29.13
CA LYS A 57 6.63 -0.80 29.47
C LYS A 57 7.99 -1.42 29.21
N VAL A 58 8.96 -0.60 28.87
CA VAL A 58 10.34 -1.03 28.68
C VAL A 58 10.89 -1.60 29.99
N HIS A 59 11.30 -2.85 30.00
CA HIS A 59 11.88 -3.51 31.15
C HIS A 59 13.39 -3.20 31.28
N GLN A 60 13.97 -3.48 32.44
CA GLN A 60 15.31 -3.08 32.81
C GLN A 60 16.40 -3.56 31.82
N GLU A 61 16.32 -4.82 31.36
CA GLU A 61 17.31 -5.36 30.42
C GLU A 61 17.23 -4.65 29.06
N ALA A 62 16.01 -4.43 28.55
CA ALA A 62 15.82 -3.68 27.31
C ALA A 62 16.31 -2.23 27.45
N ALA A 63 16.08 -1.59 28.58
CA ALA A 63 16.60 -0.24 28.88
C ALA A 63 18.11 -0.19 28.77
N LYS A 64 18.83 -1.16 29.36
CA LYS A 64 20.29 -1.25 29.29
C LYS A 64 20.82 -1.45 27.87
N LEU A 65 20.12 -2.24 27.06
CA LEU A 65 20.54 -2.56 25.68
C LEU A 65 20.25 -1.43 24.68
N THR A 66 19.17 -0.66 24.89
CA THR A 66 18.69 0.32 23.92
C THR A 66 19.01 1.77 24.30
N GLY A 67 19.35 2.03 25.56
CA GLY A 67 19.48 3.39 26.09
C GLY A 67 18.15 4.07 26.42
N LEU A 68 17.01 3.39 26.26
CA LEU A 68 15.71 3.89 26.71
C LEU A 68 15.62 3.84 28.25
N ASN A 69 14.79 4.71 28.82
CA ASN A 69 14.54 4.66 30.25
C ASN A 69 13.64 3.45 30.59
N GLU A 70 13.96 2.76 31.68
CA GLU A 70 13.07 1.75 32.26
C GLU A 70 11.70 2.37 32.57
N GLY A 71 10.64 1.63 32.28
CA GLY A 71 9.27 2.11 32.48
C GLY A 71 8.72 2.98 31.35
N THR A 72 9.52 3.30 30.32
CA THR A 72 9.01 3.99 29.13
C THR A 72 7.82 3.22 28.54
N ILE A 73 6.72 3.93 28.30
CA ILE A 73 5.47 3.37 27.80
C ILE A 73 5.67 2.90 26.35
N VAL A 74 5.18 1.68 26.07
CA VAL A 74 5.10 1.12 24.72
C VAL A 74 3.62 0.98 24.36
N VAL A 75 3.20 1.64 23.28
CA VAL A 75 1.81 1.62 22.79
C VAL A 75 1.60 0.61 21.66
N GLY A 76 0.36 0.40 21.25
CA GLY A 76 -0.01 -0.51 20.15
C GLY A 76 0.72 -0.24 18.85
N GLY A 77 0.92 1.04 18.51
CA GLY A 77 1.43 1.44 17.22
C GLY A 77 0.37 1.27 16.14
N ALA A 78 0.75 1.09 14.88
CA ALA A 78 -0.19 0.84 13.79
C ALA A 78 0.51 0.22 12.58
N GLY A 79 -0.25 -0.40 11.69
CA GLY A 79 0.21 -0.70 10.34
C GLY A 79 0.60 0.60 9.61
N ASP A 80 1.58 0.51 8.69
CA ASP A 80 2.23 1.69 8.06
C ASP A 80 1.25 2.66 7.40
N GLN A 81 0.25 2.14 6.66
CA GLN A 81 -0.76 2.96 5.99
C GLN A 81 -1.66 3.69 6.99
N ALA A 82 -2.07 3.02 8.06
CA ALA A 82 -2.89 3.62 9.12
C ALA A 82 -2.11 4.65 9.94
N ALA A 83 -0.83 4.38 10.25
CA ALA A 83 0.07 5.32 10.90
C ALA A 83 0.34 6.55 10.03
N GLY A 84 0.65 6.33 8.75
CA GLY A 84 0.85 7.39 7.76
C GLY A 84 -0.39 8.26 7.58
N ALA A 85 -1.60 7.66 7.61
CA ALA A 85 -2.85 8.39 7.56
C ALA A 85 -3.01 9.34 8.75
N VAL A 86 -2.76 8.87 9.97
CA VAL A 86 -2.78 9.73 11.18
C VAL A 86 -1.75 10.87 11.06
N GLY A 87 -0.52 10.54 10.64
CA GLY A 87 0.55 11.54 10.47
C GLY A 87 0.22 12.63 9.43
N ASN A 88 -0.62 12.32 8.45
CA ASN A 88 -1.11 13.26 7.44
C ASN A 88 -2.49 13.85 7.76
N GLY A 89 -3.03 13.63 8.95
CA GLY A 89 -4.31 14.19 9.39
C GLY A 89 -5.54 13.55 8.73
N ILE A 90 -5.42 12.33 8.19
CA ILE A 90 -6.53 11.57 7.59
C ILE A 90 -7.25 10.82 8.72
N VAL A 91 -7.95 11.57 9.53
CA VAL A 91 -8.58 11.09 10.78
C VAL A 91 -10.10 11.35 10.82
N LYS A 92 -10.67 11.77 9.71
CA LYS A 92 -12.11 12.03 9.55
C LYS A 92 -12.57 11.75 8.12
N THR A 93 -13.85 11.43 7.97
CA THR A 93 -14.48 11.20 6.66
C THR A 93 -14.33 12.41 5.74
N GLY A 94 -14.10 12.16 4.44
CA GLY A 94 -13.91 13.16 3.40
C GLY A 94 -12.48 13.53 3.11
N ILE A 95 -11.50 12.97 3.85
CA ILE A 95 -10.07 13.10 3.57
C ILE A 95 -9.53 11.77 3.07
N VAL A 96 -8.77 11.82 1.98
CA VAL A 96 -8.21 10.66 1.29
C VAL A 96 -6.71 10.87 1.10
N SER A 97 -5.91 9.83 1.22
CA SER A 97 -4.53 9.84 0.72
C SER A 97 -4.42 9.08 -0.58
N SER A 98 -3.48 9.53 -1.38
CA SER A 98 -3.14 8.99 -2.67
C SER A 98 -1.61 8.85 -2.70
N THR A 99 -1.11 7.62 -2.70
CA THR A 99 0.33 7.33 -2.64
C THR A 99 0.74 6.52 -3.85
N ILE A 100 1.77 6.99 -4.56
CA ILE A 100 2.37 6.28 -5.69
C ILE A 100 3.79 5.88 -5.30
N GLY A 101 3.99 4.57 -5.15
CA GLY A 101 5.29 3.94 -5.02
C GLY A 101 5.43 2.87 -6.10
N THR A 102 6.03 1.73 -5.81
CA THR A 102 6.00 0.54 -6.67
C THR A 102 4.55 0.17 -7.01
N SER A 103 3.69 0.16 -6.00
CA SER A 103 2.24 0.03 -6.08
C SER A 103 1.57 1.40 -5.90
N GLY A 104 0.32 1.53 -6.33
CA GLY A 104 -0.51 2.69 -6.04
C GLY A 104 -1.50 2.37 -4.92
N VAL A 105 -1.64 3.24 -3.93
CA VAL A 105 -2.55 3.04 -2.80
C VAL A 105 -3.45 4.25 -2.65
N VAL A 106 -4.74 4.01 -2.61
CA VAL A 106 -5.75 5.01 -2.22
C VAL A 106 -6.34 4.58 -0.88
N PHE A 107 -6.27 5.46 0.09
CA PHE A 107 -6.72 5.23 1.46
C PHE A 107 -7.75 6.27 1.86
N ALA A 108 -8.89 5.86 2.40
CA ALA A 108 -9.93 6.75 2.88
C ALA A 108 -10.40 6.37 4.28
N HIS A 109 -10.48 7.36 5.17
CA HIS A 109 -11.03 7.19 6.52
C HIS A 109 -12.52 6.91 6.49
N MET A 110 -13.00 6.05 7.38
CA MET A 110 -14.43 5.76 7.58
C MET A 110 -14.80 5.84 9.07
N ASP A 111 -15.84 6.61 9.35
CA ASP A 111 -16.42 6.70 10.70
C ASP A 111 -17.22 5.45 11.07
N ASN A 112 -17.81 4.79 10.11
CA ASN A 112 -18.58 3.57 10.25
C ASN A 112 -18.07 2.50 9.30
N ILE A 113 -18.08 1.26 9.72
CA ILE A 113 -17.62 0.14 8.91
C ILE A 113 -18.51 -0.07 7.69
N GLN A 114 -17.88 -0.18 6.52
CA GLN A 114 -18.51 -0.62 5.28
C GLN A 114 -17.59 -1.67 4.64
N ILE A 115 -18.17 -2.81 4.28
CA ILE A 115 -17.43 -3.91 3.67
C ILE A 115 -17.95 -4.09 2.25
N ASP A 116 -17.04 -4.01 1.27
CA ASP A 116 -17.35 -4.37 -0.10
C ASP A 116 -17.46 -5.91 -0.20
N LYS A 117 -18.68 -6.40 -0.48
CA LYS A 117 -18.96 -7.83 -0.56
C LYS A 117 -18.30 -8.51 -1.76
N GLU A 118 -17.94 -7.75 -2.78
CA GLU A 118 -17.21 -8.26 -3.94
C GLU A 118 -15.69 -8.29 -3.74
N GLY A 119 -15.21 -7.74 -2.61
CA GLY A 119 -13.80 -7.76 -2.26
C GLY A 119 -12.90 -6.90 -3.15
N ARG A 120 -13.47 -5.91 -3.85
CA ARG A 120 -12.71 -5.03 -4.76
C ARG A 120 -11.74 -4.10 -4.02
N VAL A 121 -12.06 -3.78 -2.77
CA VAL A 121 -11.26 -2.95 -1.88
C VAL A 121 -11.13 -3.60 -0.51
N HIS A 122 -10.09 -3.23 0.22
CA HIS A 122 -9.85 -3.74 1.57
C HIS A 122 -10.49 -2.81 2.60
N THR A 123 -11.24 -3.38 3.54
CA THR A 123 -11.71 -2.66 4.75
C THR A 123 -10.92 -3.16 5.94
N LEU A 124 -10.32 -2.25 6.69
CA LEU A 124 -9.42 -2.57 7.81
C LEU A 124 -9.71 -1.60 8.97
N CYS A 125 -9.30 -1.93 10.19
CA CYS A 125 -9.36 -1.00 11.30
C CYS A 125 -8.37 0.14 11.09
N HIS A 126 -8.79 1.36 11.44
CA HIS A 126 -7.92 2.54 11.43
C HIS A 126 -7.11 2.63 12.73
N ALA A 127 -5.99 3.36 12.71
CA ALA A 127 -5.23 3.70 13.92
C ALA A 127 -5.96 4.70 14.83
N VAL A 128 -7.01 5.35 14.35
CA VAL A 128 -7.94 6.13 15.18
C VAL A 128 -8.89 5.16 15.88
N PRO A 129 -8.96 5.15 17.23
CA PRO A 129 -9.77 4.20 17.97
C PRO A 129 -11.25 4.17 17.53
N GLY A 130 -11.79 2.96 17.35
CA GLY A 130 -13.18 2.77 16.96
C GLY A 130 -13.49 3.21 15.51
N LYS A 131 -12.48 3.45 14.67
CA LYS A 131 -12.65 3.87 13.27
C LYS A 131 -12.08 2.82 12.31
N TRP A 132 -12.48 2.94 11.05
CA TRP A 132 -12.03 2.05 9.95
C TRP A 132 -11.46 2.87 8.81
N HIS A 133 -10.85 2.17 7.87
CA HIS A 133 -10.49 2.74 6.58
C HIS A 133 -10.78 1.75 5.46
N VAL A 134 -10.99 2.28 4.28
CA VAL A 134 -11.00 1.53 3.04
C VAL A 134 -9.73 1.81 2.26
N MET A 135 -9.20 0.79 1.62
CA MET A 135 -7.97 0.90 0.84
C MET A 135 -8.10 0.15 -0.48
N GLY A 136 -7.87 0.85 -1.58
CA GLY A 136 -7.67 0.29 -2.91
C GLY A 136 -6.18 0.26 -3.23
N VAL A 137 -5.72 -0.84 -3.83
CA VAL A 137 -4.30 -1.04 -4.17
C VAL A 137 -4.17 -1.52 -5.60
N THR A 138 -3.46 -0.78 -6.46
CA THR A 138 -3.00 -1.27 -7.76
C THR A 138 -1.53 -1.69 -7.69
N GLN A 139 -1.20 -2.83 -8.30
CA GLN A 139 0.15 -3.41 -8.20
C GLN A 139 1.16 -2.73 -9.13
N GLY A 140 0.70 -2.24 -10.26
CA GLY A 140 1.55 -1.79 -11.36
C GLY A 140 1.73 -0.28 -11.47
N ALA A 141 1.84 0.49 -10.38
CA ALA A 141 2.01 1.94 -10.44
C ALA A 141 3.44 2.33 -10.88
N GLY A 142 4.29 2.83 -9.99
CA GLY A 142 5.68 3.17 -10.31
C GLY A 142 6.50 1.99 -10.82
N LEU A 143 6.10 0.77 -10.49
CA LEU A 143 6.70 -0.45 -11.05
C LEU A 143 6.64 -0.45 -12.59
N SER A 144 5.53 -0.04 -13.20
CA SER A 144 5.38 -0.02 -14.65
C SER A 144 6.38 0.93 -15.31
N LEU A 145 6.54 2.13 -14.75
CA LEU A 145 7.49 3.11 -15.26
C LEU A 145 8.94 2.66 -15.04
N LYS A 146 9.24 2.09 -13.85
CA LYS A 146 10.56 1.53 -13.56
C LYS A 146 10.89 0.38 -14.50
N TRP A 147 9.96 -0.55 -14.70
CA TRP A 147 10.12 -1.66 -15.64
C TRP A 147 10.39 -1.16 -17.08
N TYR A 148 9.64 -0.15 -17.51
CA TYR A 148 9.83 0.44 -18.82
C TYR A 148 11.22 1.09 -18.96
N ARG A 149 11.65 1.86 -17.98
CA ARG A 149 12.99 2.45 -17.90
C ARG A 149 14.08 1.39 -18.05
N ASP A 150 14.00 0.35 -17.22
CA ASP A 150 15.06 -0.66 -17.10
C ASP A 150 15.18 -1.55 -18.35
N ASN A 151 14.13 -1.66 -19.16
CA ASN A 151 14.13 -2.52 -20.36
C ASN A 151 14.21 -1.76 -21.69
N PHE A 152 13.79 -0.50 -21.75
CA PHE A 152 13.68 0.22 -23.03
C PHE A 152 14.40 1.57 -23.06
N CYS A 153 14.89 2.11 -21.94
CA CYS A 153 15.45 3.44 -21.85
C CYS A 153 16.95 3.45 -21.50
N HIS A 154 17.73 2.49 -21.99
CA HIS A 154 19.18 2.42 -21.70
C HIS A 154 19.92 3.68 -22.17
N ALA A 155 19.62 4.18 -23.37
CA ALA A 155 20.25 5.39 -23.88
C ALA A 155 19.96 6.63 -23.02
N GLU A 156 18.73 6.74 -22.49
CA GLU A 156 18.36 7.80 -21.57
C GLU A 156 19.06 7.65 -20.22
N MET A 157 19.26 6.41 -19.75
CA MET A 157 20.00 6.14 -18.52
C MET A 157 21.47 6.51 -18.66
N ASP A 158 22.13 6.12 -19.75
CA ASP A 158 23.52 6.45 -20.03
C ASP A 158 23.73 7.96 -20.21
N ALA A 159 22.81 8.64 -20.91
CA ALA A 159 22.86 10.08 -21.07
C ALA A 159 22.65 10.82 -19.74
N ALA A 160 21.73 10.36 -18.92
CA ALA A 160 21.45 10.92 -17.59
C ALA A 160 22.66 10.80 -16.66
N ASP A 161 23.34 9.65 -16.66
CA ASP A 161 24.55 9.43 -15.89
C ASP A 161 25.65 10.42 -16.33
N GLY A 162 25.90 10.54 -17.64
CA GLY A 162 26.86 11.52 -18.19
C GLY A 162 26.53 12.98 -17.89
N MET A 163 25.25 13.31 -17.69
CA MET A 163 24.78 14.65 -17.35
C MET A 163 24.66 14.90 -15.85
N GLY A 164 24.76 13.87 -15.02
CA GLY A 164 24.54 13.95 -13.57
C GLY A 164 23.10 14.26 -13.18
N VAL A 165 22.09 13.80 -13.96
CA VAL A 165 20.67 14.00 -13.70
C VAL A 165 19.94 12.67 -13.52
N ASP A 166 18.73 12.71 -12.97
CA ASP A 166 17.89 11.52 -12.86
C ASP A 166 17.39 11.08 -14.25
N PRO A 167 17.48 9.78 -14.64
CA PRO A 167 17.00 9.31 -15.93
C PRO A 167 15.51 9.58 -16.17
N TYR A 168 14.69 9.60 -15.14
CA TYR A 168 13.27 9.97 -15.26
C TYR A 168 13.08 11.39 -15.79
N TYR A 169 13.99 12.32 -15.48
CA TYR A 169 13.93 13.66 -16.05
C TYR A 169 14.00 13.65 -17.58
N LEU A 170 14.91 12.86 -18.15
CA LEU A 170 15.02 12.72 -19.61
C LEU A 170 13.82 12.00 -20.22
N MET A 171 13.32 10.96 -19.54
CA MET A 171 12.13 10.23 -19.97
C MET A 171 10.91 11.16 -19.99
N ASP A 172 10.68 11.97 -18.95
CA ASP A 172 9.59 12.93 -18.88
C ASP A 172 9.65 13.93 -20.03
N LYS A 173 10.85 14.45 -20.35
CA LYS A 173 11.04 15.37 -21.47
C LYS A 173 10.73 14.76 -22.83
N GLN A 174 10.85 13.45 -22.99
CA GLN A 174 10.45 12.78 -24.23
C GLN A 174 8.94 12.49 -24.23
N ALA A 175 8.40 12.02 -23.14
CA ALA A 175 6.96 11.76 -23.00
C ALA A 175 6.12 13.04 -23.17
N GLU A 176 6.63 14.20 -22.71
CA GLU A 176 5.97 15.50 -22.86
C GLU A 176 5.69 15.88 -24.32
N LYS A 177 6.53 15.41 -25.25
CA LYS A 177 6.38 15.67 -26.71
C LYS A 177 5.29 14.87 -27.37
N ILE A 178 4.84 13.78 -26.74
CA ILE A 178 3.80 12.90 -27.26
C ILE A 178 2.42 13.45 -26.88
N ALA A 179 1.52 13.50 -27.85
CA ALA A 179 0.16 13.96 -27.59
C ALA A 179 -0.58 13.01 -26.62
N PRO A 180 -1.43 13.55 -25.72
CA PRO A 180 -2.28 12.73 -24.87
C PRO A 180 -3.10 11.72 -25.66
N GLY A 181 -3.25 10.51 -25.12
CA GLY A 181 -3.94 9.39 -25.77
C GLY A 181 -3.05 8.59 -26.73
N CYS A 182 -1.75 8.98 -26.89
CA CYS A 182 -0.72 8.20 -27.60
C CYS A 182 -1.19 7.62 -28.94
N GLU A 183 -1.92 8.40 -29.75
CA GLU A 183 -2.49 7.94 -31.04
C GLU A 183 -3.33 6.64 -30.94
N GLY A 184 -3.99 6.42 -29.79
CA GLY A 184 -4.81 5.25 -29.51
C GLY A 184 -4.06 4.05 -28.92
N LEU A 185 -2.79 4.21 -28.55
CA LEU A 185 -2.03 3.18 -27.83
C LEU A 185 -2.41 3.16 -26.36
N ILE A 186 -2.89 2.03 -25.87
CA ILE A 186 -3.31 1.82 -24.47
C ILE A 186 -2.34 0.86 -23.79
N TYR A 187 -1.96 1.17 -22.56
CA TYR A 187 -1.20 0.27 -21.69
C TYR A 187 -2.03 -0.19 -20.49
N LEU A 188 -2.04 -1.50 -20.23
CA LEU A 188 -2.63 -2.10 -19.04
C LEU A 188 -1.50 -2.47 -18.06
N PRO A 189 -1.48 -1.91 -16.83
CA PRO A 189 -0.34 -2.00 -15.91
C PRO A 189 -0.24 -3.32 -15.11
N TYR A 190 -0.78 -4.41 -15.60
CA TYR A 190 -0.93 -5.66 -14.83
C TYR A 190 0.28 -6.60 -14.95
N LEU A 191 1.50 -6.06 -14.85
CA LEU A 191 2.75 -6.82 -15.02
C LEU A 191 2.89 -8.00 -14.04
N MET A 192 2.34 -7.87 -12.84
CA MET A 192 2.42 -8.86 -11.76
C MET A 192 1.03 -9.32 -11.27
N GLY A 193 0.05 -9.34 -12.13
CA GLY A 193 -1.34 -9.47 -11.74
C GLY A 193 -1.91 -8.15 -11.27
N GLU A 194 -3.15 -8.14 -10.80
CA GLU A 194 -3.79 -6.94 -10.23
C GLU A 194 -4.60 -7.29 -8.98
N ARG A 195 -4.62 -6.36 -8.03
CA ARG A 195 -5.42 -6.45 -6.81
C ARG A 195 -6.74 -5.71 -7.00
N SER A 196 -6.83 -4.48 -6.55
CA SER A 196 -8.06 -3.69 -6.69
C SER A 196 -8.23 -3.13 -8.10
N PRO A 197 -9.39 -3.22 -8.71
CA PRO A 197 -10.60 -3.90 -8.24
C PRO A 197 -10.75 -5.36 -8.72
N HIS A 198 -9.79 -5.87 -9.49
CA HIS A 198 -9.95 -7.11 -10.27
C HIS A 198 -9.66 -8.39 -9.48
N ASN A 199 -8.73 -8.33 -8.50
CA ASN A 199 -8.26 -9.47 -7.72
C ASN A 199 -7.83 -10.67 -8.60
N ASP A 200 -7.15 -10.39 -9.72
CA ASP A 200 -6.69 -11.40 -10.67
C ASP A 200 -5.15 -11.50 -10.66
N PRO A 201 -4.58 -12.53 -10.00
CA PRO A 201 -3.13 -12.74 -9.98
C PRO A 201 -2.56 -13.17 -11.33
N ASN A 202 -3.40 -13.57 -12.28
CA ASN A 202 -2.99 -14.04 -13.61
C ASN A 202 -3.06 -12.93 -14.68
N ALA A 203 -3.63 -11.77 -14.38
CA ALA A 203 -3.65 -10.63 -15.27
C ALA A 203 -2.24 -10.27 -15.73
N LYS A 204 -2.10 -9.80 -16.97
CA LYS A 204 -0.81 -9.46 -17.57
C LYS A 204 -0.83 -8.05 -18.14
N GLY A 205 0.34 -7.40 -18.14
CA GLY A 205 0.54 -6.13 -18.82
C GLY A 205 0.30 -6.27 -20.33
N VAL A 206 -0.33 -5.28 -20.94
CA VAL A 206 -0.67 -5.29 -22.36
C VAL A 206 -0.43 -3.90 -22.95
N PHE A 207 0.17 -3.88 -24.16
CA PHE A 207 0.05 -2.73 -25.06
C PHE A 207 -0.97 -3.08 -26.14
N PHE A 208 -2.07 -2.33 -26.15
CA PHE A 208 -3.15 -2.52 -27.13
C PHE A 208 -3.19 -1.36 -28.11
N GLY A 209 -3.36 -1.67 -29.40
CA GLY A 209 -3.40 -0.66 -30.47
C GLY A 209 -2.04 -0.30 -31.05
N LEU A 210 -0.97 -1.07 -30.75
CA LEU A 210 0.36 -0.84 -31.29
C LEU A 210 0.37 -0.96 -32.83
N SER A 211 0.99 0.01 -33.50
CA SER A 211 1.16 0.05 -34.95
C SER A 211 2.53 0.60 -35.32
N ALA A 212 2.91 0.53 -36.60
CA ALA A 212 4.23 0.98 -37.09
C ALA A 212 4.49 2.50 -36.94
N LYS A 213 3.47 3.30 -36.63
CA LYS A 213 3.63 4.74 -36.35
C LYS A 213 4.13 5.04 -34.93
N HIS A 214 3.91 4.10 -34.00
CA HIS A 214 4.28 4.33 -32.61
C HIS A 214 5.79 4.14 -32.38
N THR A 215 6.37 5.04 -31.64
CA THR A 215 7.75 4.99 -31.19
C THR A 215 7.84 4.49 -29.74
N LYS A 216 9.06 4.26 -29.24
CA LYS A 216 9.25 3.96 -27.81
C LYS A 216 8.72 5.08 -26.89
N TYR A 217 8.68 6.31 -27.35
CA TYR A 217 8.20 7.42 -26.53
C TYR A 217 6.66 7.46 -26.45
N ASP A 218 5.96 7.02 -27.51
CA ASP A 218 4.51 6.76 -27.44
C ASP A 218 4.21 5.67 -26.43
N MET A 219 5.00 4.59 -26.41
CA MET A 219 4.88 3.51 -25.42
C MET A 219 5.17 4.02 -24.01
N LEU A 220 6.20 4.84 -23.81
CA LEU A 220 6.52 5.46 -22.52
C LEU A 220 5.34 6.30 -22.01
N ARG A 221 4.79 7.15 -22.86
CA ARG A 221 3.63 7.99 -22.53
C ARG A 221 2.41 7.11 -22.21
N ALA A 222 2.16 6.07 -23.00
CA ALA A 222 1.07 5.13 -22.73
C ALA A 222 1.21 4.43 -21.38
N VAL A 223 2.43 4.09 -20.95
CA VAL A 223 2.70 3.54 -19.60
C VAL A 223 2.28 4.55 -18.52
N MET A 224 2.66 5.81 -18.66
CA MET A 224 2.29 6.85 -17.70
C MET A 224 0.78 7.07 -17.64
N GLU A 225 0.12 7.11 -18.79
CA GLU A 225 -1.33 7.30 -18.89
C GLU A 225 -2.09 6.08 -18.35
N GLY A 226 -1.67 4.85 -18.69
CA GLY A 226 -2.30 3.62 -18.22
C GLY A 226 -2.25 3.48 -16.69
N VAL A 227 -1.12 3.83 -16.07
CA VAL A 227 -1.00 3.90 -14.61
C VAL A 227 -1.94 4.97 -14.05
N SER A 228 -1.97 6.18 -14.64
CA SER A 228 -2.81 7.28 -14.18
C SER A 228 -4.29 6.94 -14.25
N VAL A 229 -4.74 6.28 -15.32
CA VAL A 229 -6.14 5.83 -15.49
C VAL A 229 -6.51 4.76 -14.46
N SER A 230 -5.68 3.73 -14.31
CA SER A 230 -5.90 2.68 -13.31
C SER A 230 -6.03 3.25 -11.90
N TYR A 231 -5.14 4.17 -11.56
CA TYR A 231 -5.10 4.81 -10.25
C TYR A 231 -6.30 5.74 -9.99
N THR A 232 -6.72 6.49 -11.00
CA THR A 232 -7.89 7.37 -10.89
C THR A 232 -9.16 6.58 -10.61
N HIS A 233 -9.33 5.40 -11.20
CA HIS A 233 -10.50 4.54 -10.96
C HIS A 233 -10.56 3.93 -9.56
N LEU A 234 -9.47 3.95 -8.80
CA LEU A 234 -9.48 3.59 -7.37
C LEU A 234 -10.01 4.72 -6.48
N THR A 235 -10.06 5.97 -7.00
CA THR A 235 -10.47 7.16 -6.23
C THR A 235 -11.91 7.57 -6.48
N LEU A 236 -12.56 7.00 -7.51
CA LEU A 236 -13.96 7.27 -7.89
C LEU A 236 -14.90 6.22 -7.33
#